data_813e7eb554052696a2dc84817d80ddc8
#
_entry.id   813e7eb554052696a2dc84817d80ddc8
#
_cell.length_a   1.000
_cell.length_b   1.000
_cell.length_c   1.000
_cell.angle_alpha   90.00
_cell.angle_beta   90.00
_cell.angle_gamma   90.00
#
_symmetry.space_group_name_H-M   'P 1'
#
loop_
_entity.id
_entity.type
_entity.pdbx_description
1 polymer ?
#
loop_
_entity_poly.entity_id
_entity_poly.type
_entity_poly.pdbx_seq_one_letter_code
_entity_poly.pdbx_strand_id
1 'polypeptide(L)'
;MKRGLKNRLRDGEAFDRLVEEHYDDVLAYCRRHAPFYDDAPDVAQEAFLRFVRSGRSPLDGKPLAYLFTIARNLCIDPARARRLPVGPLDVDVPDGSPDADPAMAIGDGEVGALVDALSPELRDVVELRFDQGFKVGEIADVLGVSRFAVNRRLNRALAELRRGLEGKDEA
;
A
#
# COMPACT_ATOMS: atom_id res chain seq x y z
N MET A 1 15.41 -21.88 25.61
CA MET A 1 14.68 -22.61 24.55
C MET A 1 13.17 -22.32 24.49
N LYS A 2 12.44 -22.25 25.61
CA LYS A 2 10.97 -22.02 25.63
C LYS A 2 10.52 -20.62 25.14
N ARG A 3 11.34 -19.59 25.25
CA ARG A 3 11.03 -18.20 24.85
C ARG A 3 11.00 -18.02 23.32
N GLY A 4 11.91 -18.67 22.62
CA GLY A 4 11.95 -18.63 21.15
C GLY A 4 10.79 -19.38 20.48
N LEU A 5 10.29 -20.47 21.08
CA LEU A 5 9.16 -21.21 20.55
C LEU A 5 7.84 -20.44 20.72
N LYS A 6 7.63 -19.79 21.88
CA LYS A 6 6.46 -18.94 22.11
C LYS A 6 6.40 -17.75 21.14
N ASN A 7 7.54 -17.13 20.84
CA ASN A 7 7.58 -16.03 19.86
C ASN A 7 7.22 -16.52 18.47
N ARG A 8 7.76 -17.65 18.02
CA ARG A 8 7.43 -18.21 16.70
C ARG A 8 5.95 -18.56 16.55
N LEU A 9 5.32 -19.09 17.59
CA LEU A 9 3.89 -19.41 17.58
C LEU A 9 3.05 -18.10 17.48
N ARG A 10 3.40 -17.08 18.26
CA ARG A 10 2.73 -15.76 18.18
C ARG A 10 2.92 -15.08 16.84
N ASP A 11 4.11 -15.19 16.24
CA ASP A 11 4.38 -14.63 14.92
C ASP A 11 3.59 -15.38 13.84
N GLY A 12 3.43 -16.72 13.97
CA GLY A 12 2.60 -17.52 13.07
C GLY A 12 1.13 -17.12 13.12
N GLU A 13 0.53 -17.05 14.31
CA GLU A 13 -0.86 -16.62 14.48
C GLU A 13 -1.09 -15.16 14.04
N ALA A 14 -0.11 -14.29 14.24
CA ALA A 14 -0.18 -12.91 13.78
C ALA A 14 -0.06 -12.81 12.26
N PHE A 15 0.75 -13.68 11.65
CA PHE A 15 0.85 -13.76 10.19
C PHE A 15 -0.43 -14.28 9.56
N ASP A 16 -1.03 -15.33 10.13
CA ASP A 16 -2.31 -15.87 9.64
C ASP A 16 -3.39 -14.77 9.66
N ARG A 17 -3.46 -13.99 10.73
CA ARG A 17 -4.36 -12.83 10.80
C ARG A 17 -4.04 -11.76 9.76
N LEU A 18 -2.76 -11.44 9.55
CA LEU A 18 -2.36 -10.48 8.53
C LEU A 18 -2.81 -10.92 7.14
N VAL A 19 -2.73 -12.22 6.85
CA VAL A 19 -3.23 -12.78 5.58
C VAL A 19 -4.76 -12.69 5.52
N GLU A 20 -5.46 -13.17 6.54
CA GLU A 20 -6.93 -13.18 6.58
C GLU A 20 -7.53 -11.78 6.44
N GLU A 21 -6.94 -10.79 7.10
CA GLU A 21 -7.43 -9.41 7.12
C GLU A 21 -7.09 -8.62 5.86
N HIS A 22 -5.95 -8.92 5.20
CA HIS A 22 -5.40 -8.03 4.15
C HIS A 22 -5.11 -8.70 2.80
N TYR A 23 -5.43 -10.00 2.64
CA TYR A 23 -5.19 -10.67 1.36
C TYR A 23 -5.96 -10.02 0.21
N ASP A 24 -7.23 -9.71 0.42
CA ASP A 24 -8.09 -9.10 -0.60
C ASP A 24 -7.63 -7.67 -0.94
N ASP A 25 -7.17 -6.90 0.03
CA ASP A 25 -6.63 -5.57 -0.18
C ASP A 25 -5.34 -5.60 -1.02
N VAL A 26 -4.42 -6.51 -0.68
CA VAL A 26 -3.18 -6.70 -1.43
C VAL A 26 -3.47 -7.21 -2.85
N LEU A 27 -4.41 -8.14 -2.99
CA LEU A 27 -4.83 -8.66 -4.29
C LEU A 27 -5.46 -7.57 -5.16
N ALA A 28 -6.33 -6.74 -4.58
CA ALA A 28 -6.96 -5.62 -5.29
C ALA A 28 -5.90 -4.61 -5.76
N TYR A 29 -4.93 -4.29 -4.90
CA TYR A 29 -3.78 -3.47 -5.27
C TYR A 29 -2.98 -4.10 -6.43
N CYS A 30 -2.63 -5.39 -6.33
CA CYS A 30 -1.90 -6.09 -7.38
C CYS A 30 -2.66 -6.10 -8.71
N ARG A 31 -3.98 -6.27 -8.71
CA ARG A 31 -4.80 -6.24 -9.93
C ARG A 31 -4.73 -4.91 -10.68
N ARG A 32 -4.58 -3.81 -9.96
CA ARG A 32 -4.48 -2.46 -10.56
C ARG A 32 -3.06 -2.11 -11.01
N HIS A 33 -2.04 -2.72 -10.40
CA HIS A 33 -0.64 -2.34 -10.59
C HIS A 33 0.23 -3.39 -11.28
N ALA A 34 -0.18 -4.66 -11.31
CA ALA A 34 0.56 -5.70 -12.01
C ALA A 34 0.53 -5.47 -13.53
N PRO A 35 1.61 -5.84 -14.26
CA PRO A 35 1.67 -5.68 -15.72
C PRO A 35 0.54 -6.42 -16.44
N PHE A 36 0.12 -7.56 -15.89
CA PHE A 36 -1.00 -8.36 -16.39
C PHE A 36 -1.94 -8.68 -15.23
N TYR A 37 -3.23 -8.50 -15.46
CA TYR A 37 -4.27 -8.75 -14.46
C TYR A 37 -4.26 -10.19 -13.92
N ASP A 38 -3.99 -11.16 -14.80
CA ASP A 38 -3.97 -12.59 -14.47
C ASP A 38 -2.79 -12.98 -13.56
N ASP A 39 -1.73 -12.16 -13.52
CA ASP A 39 -0.58 -12.39 -12.65
C ASP A 39 -0.81 -11.89 -11.21
N ALA A 40 -1.85 -11.10 -10.98
CA ALA A 40 -2.08 -10.45 -9.69
C ALA A 40 -2.20 -11.42 -8.50
N PRO A 41 -2.88 -12.58 -8.60
CA PRO A 41 -2.93 -13.56 -7.51
C PRO A 41 -1.54 -14.11 -7.15
N ASP A 42 -0.71 -14.38 -8.16
CA ASP A 42 0.65 -14.89 -7.96
C ASP A 42 1.55 -13.82 -7.35
N VAL A 43 1.40 -12.57 -7.78
CA VAL A 43 2.12 -11.42 -7.22
C VAL A 43 1.73 -11.20 -5.76
N ALA A 44 0.44 -11.24 -5.44
CA ALA A 44 -0.05 -11.10 -4.07
C ALA A 44 0.49 -12.22 -3.18
N GLN A 45 0.40 -13.48 -3.62
CA GLN A 45 0.94 -14.62 -2.89
C GLN A 45 2.45 -14.51 -2.66
N GLU A 46 3.22 -14.13 -3.69
CA GLU A 46 4.67 -13.93 -3.57
C GLU A 46 5.01 -12.80 -2.60
N ALA A 47 4.17 -11.74 -2.51
CA ALA A 47 4.37 -10.68 -1.54
C ALA A 47 4.30 -11.21 -0.10
N PHE A 48 3.28 -12.01 0.24
CA PHE A 48 3.16 -12.64 1.56
C PHE A 48 4.31 -13.63 1.82
N LEU A 49 4.69 -14.44 0.84
CA LEU A 49 5.82 -15.36 0.98
C LEU A 49 7.14 -14.62 1.26
N ARG A 50 7.37 -13.49 0.60
CA ARG A 50 8.56 -12.66 0.86
C ARG A 50 8.51 -11.99 2.22
N PHE A 51 7.34 -11.58 2.66
CA PHE A 51 7.17 -11.07 4.03
C PHE A 51 7.64 -12.13 5.04
N VAL A 52 7.17 -13.38 4.93
CA VAL A 52 7.61 -14.48 5.81
C VAL A 52 9.11 -14.72 5.71
N ARG A 53 9.65 -14.80 4.49
CA ARG A 53 11.10 -15.04 4.26
C ARG A 53 11.99 -13.91 4.77
N SER A 54 11.45 -12.71 4.93
CA SER A 54 12.19 -11.58 5.49
C SER A 54 12.56 -11.74 6.96
N GLY A 55 11.90 -12.68 7.66
CA GLY A 55 12.07 -12.90 9.09
C GLY A 55 11.53 -11.78 9.98
N ARG A 56 10.81 -10.82 9.42
CA ARG A 56 10.16 -9.76 10.20
C ARG A 56 8.95 -10.31 10.93
N SER A 57 8.76 -9.89 12.18
CA SER A 57 7.56 -10.22 12.93
C SER A 57 6.38 -9.36 12.46
N PRO A 58 5.19 -9.96 12.23
CA PRO A 58 3.98 -9.19 11.95
C PRO A 58 3.51 -8.33 13.13
N LEU A 59 4.11 -8.51 14.30
CA LEU A 59 3.79 -7.76 15.51
C LEU A 59 4.65 -6.51 15.70
N ASP A 60 5.71 -6.37 14.89
CA ASP A 60 6.69 -5.31 15.06
C ASP A 60 6.58 -4.25 13.96
N GLY A 61 6.59 -2.99 14.37
CA GLY A 61 6.63 -1.85 13.47
C GLY A 61 5.35 -1.66 12.64
N LYS A 62 5.49 -1.57 11.33
CA LYS A 62 4.41 -1.33 10.36
C LYS A 62 4.33 -2.49 9.35
N PRO A 63 3.84 -3.67 9.75
CA PRO A 63 3.89 -4.86 8.90
C PRO A 63 3.11 -4.69 7.59
N LEU A 64 1.95 -4.02 7.64
CA LEU A 64 1.13 -3.80 6.46
C LEU A 64 1.83 -2.87 5.44
N ALA A 65 2.41 -1.76 5.87
CA ALA A 65 3.18 -0.87 5.00
C ALA A 65 4.38 -1.60 4.36
N TYR A 66 5.06 -2.46 5.12
CA TYR A 66 6.14 -3.28 4.58
C TYR A 66 5.63 -4.30 3.55
N LEU A 67 4.50 -4.96 3.81
CA LEU A 67 3.86 -5.88 2.87
C LEU A 67 3.51 -5.17 1.55
N PHE A 68 2.91 -3.96 1.63
CA PHE A 68 2.61 -3.16 0.44
C PHE A 68 3.86 -2.67 -0.29
N THR A 69 4.96 -2.40 0.42
CA THR A 69 6.26 -2.13 -0.20
C THR A 69 6.72 -3.32 -1.06
N ILE A 70 6.58 -4.54 -0.54
CA ILE A 70 6.92 -5.76 -1.29
C ILE A 70 6.01 -5.92 -2.51
N ALA A 71 4.68 -5.83 -2.31
CA ALA A 71 3.70 -5.99 -3.39
C ALA A 71 3.93 -4.98 -4.51
N ARG A 72 4.11 -3.70 -4.17
CA ARG A 72 4.40 -2.64 -5.12
C ARG A 72 5.67 -2.92 -5.94
N ASN A 73 6.75 -3.30 -5.27
CA ASN A 73 8.00 -3.59 -5.96
C ASN A 73 7.86 -4.79 -6.93
N LEU A 74 7.06 -5.79 -6.56
CA LEU A 74 6.73 -6.91 -7.45
C LEU A 74 5.92 -6.47 -8.67
N CYS A 75 4.98 -5.54 -8.50
CA CYS A 75 4.16 -5.02 -9.60
C CYS A 75 4.96 -4.16 -10.58
N ILE A 76 5.87 -3.30 -10.09
CA ILE A 76 6.58 -2.32 -10.93
C ILE A 76 7.79 -2.92 -11.62
N ASP A 77 8.54 -3.77 -10.94
CA ASP A 77 9.77 -4.37 -11.48
C ASP A 77 10.02 -5.76 -10.86
N PRO A 78 9.56 -6.81 -11.53
CA PRO A 78 9.81 -8.19 -11.09
C PRO A 78 11.31 -8.52 -10.96
N ALA A 79 12.17 -7.85 -11.73
CA ALA A 79 13.63 -8.03 -11.64
C ALA A 79 14.22 -7.26 -10.44
N ARG A 80 13.69 -6.09 -10.09
CA ARG A 80 14.09 -5.28 -8.95
C ARG A 80 13.65 -5.91 -7.62
N ALA A 81 12.57 -6.63 -7.64
CA ALA A 81 12.06 -7.40 -6.52
C ALA A 81 13.07 -8.41 -5.94
N ARG A 82 14.09 -8.80 -6.70
CA ARG A 82 15.23 -9.63 -6.23
C ARG A 82 16.24 -8.86 -5.38
N ARG A 83 16.15 -7.52 -5.30
CA ARG A 83 17.12 -6.63 -4.66
C ARG A 83 16.51 -5.74 -3.59
N LEU A 84 15.48 -6.19 -2.88
CA LEU A 84 14.94 -5.39 -1.77
C LEU A 84 16.03 -5.19 -0.71
N PRO A 85 16.48 -3.95 -0.45
CA PRO A 85 17.30 -3.68 0.71
C PRO A 85 16.43 -3.91 1.94
N VAL A 86 16.87 -4.80 2.81
CA VAL A 86 16.33 -4.94 4.16
C VAL A 86 16.87 -3.74 4.95
N GLY A 87 16.22 -2.58 4.80
CA GLY A 87 16.53 -1.39 5.59
C GLY A 87 15.51 -1.19 6.69
N PRO A 88 15.91 -0.70 7.88
CA PRO A 88 14.98 -0.41 8.96
C PRO A 88 14.07 0.76 8.56
N LEU A 89 12.77 0.55 8.65
CA LEU A 89 11.75 1.60 8.68
C LEU A 89 11.73 2.21 10.08
N ASP A 90 12.73 3.01 10.39
CA ASP A 90 12.75 3.80 11.62
C ASP A 90 12.76 5.28 11.26
N VAL A 91 11.70 5.96 11.62
CA VAL A 91 11.68 7.23 12.36
C VAL A 91 10.23 7.68 12.56
N ASP A 92 9.77 7.67 13.78
CA ASP A 92 8.56 8.32 14.24
C ASP A 92 8.79 9.84 14.24
N VAL A 93 8.20 10.53 13.26
CA VAL A 93 8.06 11.99 13.27
C VAL A 93 6.55 12.29 13.28
N PRO A 94 6.06 13.18 14.16
CA PRO A 94 4.63 13.49 14.27
C PRO A 94 4.05 13.89 12.91
N ASP A 95 2.98 13.21 12.52
CA ASP A 95 2.25 13.46 11.27
C ASP A 95 1.34 14.68 11.47
N GLY A 96 1.76 15.82 10.92
CA GLY A 96 0.97 17.06 10.91
C GLY A 96 0.00 17.15 9.74
N SER A 97 -0.35 16.04 9.10
CA SER A 97 -1.35 16.01 8.03
C SER A 97 -2.76 16.15 8.60
N PRO A 98 -3.65 16.96 8.01
CA PRO A 98 -5.06 16.93 8.38
C PRO A 98 -5.61 15.52 8.17
N ASP A 99 -6.35 15.03 9.17
CA ASP A 99 -7.07 13.77 9.10
C ASP A 99 -8.04 13.83 7.91
N ALA A 100 -7.66 13.19 6.81
CA ALA A 100 -8.60 12.94 5.73
C ALA A 100 -9.56 11.87 6.23
N ASP A 101 -10.84 12.19 6.19
CA ASP A 101 -11.94 11.30 6.58
C ASP A 101 -11.82 9.96 5.84
N PRO A 102 -11.71 8.82 6.54
CA PRO A 102 -11.60 7.49 5.91
C PRO A 102 -12.88 7.05 5.18
N ALA A 103 -13.92 7.89 5.15
CA ALA A 103 -15.21 7.57 4.54
C ALA A 103 -15.23 7.57 2.99
N MET A 104 -14.12 7.89 2.33
CA MET A 104 -14.02 7.82 0.87
C MET A 104 -13.24 6.58 0.42
N ALA A 105 -13.81 5.39 0.62
CA ALA A 105 -13.36 4.22 -0.10
C ALA A 105 -13.59 4.46 -1.62
N ILE A 106 -12.56 4.23 -2.41
CA ILE A 106 -12.64 4.37 -3.88
C ILE A 106 -13.43 3.16 -4.39
N GLY A 107 -14.75 3.33 -4.55
CA GLY A 107 -15.64 2.32 -5.10
C GLY A 107 -15.48 2.18 -6.63
N ASP A 108 -16.05 1.08 -7.19
CA ASP A 108 -16.08 0.77 -8.63
C ASP A 108 -17.00 1.72 -9.45
N GLY A 109 -17.25 2.92 -8.95
CA GLY A 109 -18.13 3.90 -9.56
C GLY A 109 -17.41 4.98 -10.35
N GLU A 110 -18.09 6.10 -10.51
CA GLU A 110 -17.58 7.28 -11.25
C GLU A 110 -16.25 7.79 -10.71
N VAL A 111 -16.07 7.80 -9.40
CA VAL A 111 -14.82 8.17 -8.74
C VAL A 111 -13.70 7.18 -9.08
N GLY A 112 -13.98 5.88 -9.14
CA GLY A 112 -13.04 4.86 -9.55
C GLY A 112 -12.48 5.12 -10.96
N ALA A 113 -13.34 5.44 -11.91
CA ALA A 113 -12.92 5.78 -13.28
C ALA A 113 -12.02 7.04 -13.33
N LEU A 114 -12.30 8.05 -12.48
CA LEU A 114 -11.46 9.24 -12.38
C LEU A 114 -10.11 8.93 -11.75
N VAL A 115 -10.06 8.05 -10.75
CA VAL A 115 -8.80 7.57 -10.16
C VAL A 115 -7.98 6.78 -11.17
N ASP A 116 -8.62 5.94 -11.97
CA ASP A 116 -7.96 5.18 -13.05
C ASP A 116 -7.38 6.09 -14.15
N ALA A 117 -7.95 7.26 -14.34
CA ALA A 117 -7.44 8.26 -15.29
C ALA A 117 -6.24 9.06 -14.75
N LEU A 118 -5.96 9.00 -13.44
CA LEU A 118 -4.79 9.66 -12.86
C LEU A 118 -3.49 9.04 -13.37
N SER A 119 -2.41 9.85 -13.36
CA SER A 119 -1.08 9.27 -13.58
C SER A 119 -0.75 8.21 -12.52
N PRO A 120 0.06 7.19 -12.83
CA PRO A 120 0.38 6.10 -11.89
C PRO A 120 0.88 6.60 -10.54
N GLU A 121 1.70 7.66 -10.51
CA GLU A 121 2.22 8.23 -9.27
C GLU A 121 1.16 8.92 -8.40
N LEU A 122 0.14 9.50 -9.01
CA LEU A 122 -0.98 10.13 -8.30
C LEU A 122 -1.99 9.07 -7.84
N ARG A 123 -2.21 8.05 -8.64
CA ARG A 123 -3.06 6.92 -8.30
C ARG A 123 -2.51 6.19 -7.08
N ASP A 124 -1.21 5.84 -7.06
CA ASP A 124 -0.53 5.19 -5.93
C ASP A 124 -0.84 5.90 -4.60
N VAL A 125 -0.66 7.22 -4.52
CA VAL A 125 -0.86 7.94 -3.26
C VAL A 125 -2.33 7.99 -2.84
N VAL A 126 -3.26 8.06 -3.80
CA VAL A 126 -4.70 8.08 -3.53
C VAL A 126 -5.16 6.73 -3.01
N GLU A 127 -4.79 5.64 -3.67
CA GLU A 127 -5.17 4.29 -3.25
C GLU A 127 -4.58 3.94 -1.88
N LEU A 128 -3.28 4.20 -1.65
CA LEU A 128 -2.66 3.95 -0.36
C LEU A 128 -3.29 4.79 0.76
N ARG A 129 -3.74 6.03 0.46
CA ARG A 129 -4.36 6.90 1.46
C ARG A 129 -5.80 6.53 1.77
N PHE A 130 -6.62 6.31 0.73
CA PHE A 130 -8.07 6.20 0.86
C PHE A 130 -8.59 4.76 0.86
N ASP A 131 -8.00 3.85 0.09
CA ASP A 131 -8.38 2.43 0.13
C ASP A 131 -7.70 1.70 1.30
N GLN A 132 -6.42 2.00 1.53
CA GLN A 132 -5.63 1.29 2.55
C GLN A 132 -5.53 2.04 3.88
N GLY A 133 -5.97 3.29 3.94
CA GLY A 133 -5.98 4.11 5.15
C GLY A 133 -4.58 4.48 5.68
N PHE A 134 -3.53 4.38 4.84
CA PHE A 134 -2.16 4.67 5.27
C PHE A 134 -1.96 6.14 5.58
N LYS A 135 -1.18 6.42 6.63
CA LYS A 135 -0.69 7.76 6.93
C LYS A 135 0.37 8.19 5.94
N VAL A 136 0.55 9.50 5.78
CA VAL A 136 1.55 10.07 4.84
C VAL A 136 2.94 9.49 5.04
N GLY A 137 3.35 9.24 6.30
CA GLY A 137 4.65 8.61 6.59
C GLY A 137 4.74 7.17 6.08
N GLU A 138 3.67 6.39 6.20
CA GLU A 138 3.62 5.01 5.71
C GLU A 138 3.62 4.96 4.18
N ILE A 139 2.87 5.89 3.54
CA ILE A 139 2.90 6.05 2.08
C ILE A 139 4.30 6.43 1.59
N ALA A 140 4.97 7.34 2.30
CA ALA A 140 6.36 7.72 2.00
C ALA A 140 7.30 6.50 2.05
N ASP A 141 7.14 5.64 3.06
CA ASP A 141 7.90 4.40 3.22
C ASP A 141 7.59 3.42 2.07
N VAL A 142 6.31 3.19 1.73
CA VAL A 142 5.89 2.29 0.64
C VAL A 142 6.42 2.75 -0.72
N LEU A 143 6.36 4.06 -0.99
CA LEU A 143 6.75 4.62 -2.29
C LEU A 143 8.25 4.94 -2.38
N GLY A 144 8.99 4.93 -1.26
CA GLY A 144 10.40 5.32 -1.22
C GLY A 144 10.62 6.81 -1.54
N VAL A 145 9.71 7.68 -1.12
CA VAL A 145 9.77 9.13 -1.36
C VAL A 145 9.63 9.91 -0.05
N SER A 146 9.88 11.22 -0.07
CA SER A 146 9.69 12.06 1.11
C SER A 146 8.20 12.31 1.41
N ARG A 147 7.85 12.56 2.67
CA ARG A 147 6.50 12.97 3.09
C ARG A 147 6.02 14.22 2.35
N PHE A 148 6.92 15.15 2.08
CA PHE A 148 6.61 16.34 1.28
C PHE A 148 6.18 15.96 -0.15
N ALA A 149 6.86 14.99 -0.77
CA ALA A 149 6.48 14.51 -2.09
C ALA A 149 5.11 13.81 -2.08
N VAL A 150 4.81 13.04 -1.03
CA VAL A 150 3.47 12.41 -0.84
C VAL A 150 2.39 13.48 -0.74
N ASN A 151 2.54 14.48 0.14
CA ASN A 151 1.56 15.56 0.30
C ASN A 151 1.36 16.34 -1.01
N ARG A 152 2.42 16.64 -1.73
CA ARG A 152 2.32 17.32 -3.03
C ARG A 152 1.54 16.49 -4.06
N ARG A 153 1.80 15.17 -4.11
CA ARG A 153 1.09 14.25 -5.00
C ARG A 153 -0.39 14.13 -4.61
N LEU A 154 -0.70 13.99 -3.32
CA LEU A 154 -2.08 13.95 -2.82
C LEU A 154 -2.85 15.22 -3.19
N ASN A 155 -2.29 16.40 -2.93
CA ASN A 155 -2.94 17.67 -3.27
C ASN A 155 -3.19 17.80 -4.77
N ARG A 156 -2.24 17.38 -5.59
CA ARG A 156 -2.41 17.38 -7.04
C ARG A 156 -3.48 16.39 -7.50
N ALA A 157 -3.47 15.18 -6.98
CA ALA A 157 -4.47 14.15 -7.29
C ALA A 157 -5.88 14.61 -6.93
N LEU A 158 -6.06 15.14 -5.72
CA LEU A 158 -7.37 15.66 -5.28
C LEU A 158 -7.85 16.83 -6.15
N ALA A 159 -6.95 17.71 -6.61
CA ALA A 159 -7.30 18.79 -7.53
C ALA A 159 -7.71 18.25 -8.92
N GLU A 160 -7.07 17.20 -9.41
CA GLU A 160 -7.44 16.56 -10.68
C GLU A 160 -8.79 15.83 -10.58
N LEU A 161 -9.03 15.10 -9.47
CA LEU A 161 -10.30 14.42 -9.21
C LEU A 161 -11.46 15.40 -9.09
N ARG A 162 -11.27 16.51 -8.36
CA ARG A 162 -12.30 17.56 -8.22
C ARG A 162 -12.68 18.15 -9.57
N ARG A 163 -11.71 18.48 -10.41
CA ARG A 163 -11.98 19.00 -11.77
C ARG A 163 -12.72 17.98 -12.64
N GLY A 164 -12.40 16.68 -12.49
CA GLY A 164 -13.09 15.62 -13.20
C GLY A 164 -14.56 15.48 -12.81
N LEU A 165 -14.89 15.71 -11.54
CA LEU A 165 -16.28 15.70 -11.03
C LEU A 165 -17.05 16.94 -11.49
N GLU A 166 -16.46 18.16 -11.35
CA GLU A 166 -17.10 19.41 -11.75
C GLU A 166 -17.37 19.48 -13.27
N GLY A 167 -16.45 18.97 -14.10
CA GLY A 167 -16.62 18.97 -15.57
C GLY A 167 -17.72 18.03 -16.08
N LYS A 168 -18.26 17.14 -15.24
CA LYS A 168 -19.36 16.25 -15.61
C LYS A 168 -20.73 16.80 -15.21
N ASP A 169 -20.80 17.65 -14.19
CA ASP A 169 -22.04 18.32 -13.77
C ASP A 169 -22.51 19.37 -14.78
N GLU A 170 -21.62 19.80 -15.71
CA GLU A 170 -21.92 20.77 -16.76
C GLU A 170 -22.26 20.15 -18.13
N ALA A 171 -22.20 18.81 -18.25
CA ALA A 171 -22.48 18.10 -19.52
C ALA A 171 -23.84 17.39 -19.48
#